data_b0ad08420cdb8e6e2bd6dc1705d5cb17
#
_entry.id   b0ad08420cdb8e6e2bd6dc1705d5cb17
#
_cell.length_a   1.000
_cell.length_b   1.000
_cell.length_c   1.000
_cell.angle_alpha   90.00
_cell.angle_beta   90.00
_cell.angle_gamma   90.00
#
_symmetry.space_group_name_H-M   'P 1'
#
loop_
_entity.id
_entity.type
_entity.pdbx_description
1 polymer ?
#
loop_
_entity_poly.entity_id
_entity_poly.type
_entity_poly.pdbx_seq_one_letter_code
_entity_poly.pdbx_strand_id
1 'polypeptide(L)'
;NRKWKDNFIPDEWDAYYAFSGAMIISEDPATGLIGLSIEWNDPVTAATIANNLVDYLNQHIRNQEIEEKTKSIQFLQEELKKTELVSAQTVLFNIVEDQTKSIMLANVRSEYAFKIIDPAVKPKNRFRPQRTQIAIISAILGGVLGIIYILTMHFFFSNKEQE
;
A
#
# COMPACT_ATOMS: atom_id res chain seq x y z
N ASN A 1 27.25 1.11 1.49
CA ASN A 1 27.42 2.57 1.55
C ASN A 1 27.09 3.19 0.20
N ARG A 2 25.82 3.37 -0.13
CA ARG A 2 25.41 4.26 -1.22
C ARG A 2 25.54 5.69 -0.71
N LYS A 3 26.58 6.40 -1.12
CA LYS A 3 26.60 7.87 -1.02
C LYS A 3 25.55 8.41 -1.97
N TRP A 4 24.65 9.26 -1.47
CA TRP A 4 23.73 10.04 -2.30
C TRP A 4 24.55 10.83 -3.31
N LYS A 5 24.16 10.81 -4.58
CA LYS A 5 24.82 11.63 -5.61
C LYS A 5 24.48 13.09 -5.29
N ASP A 6 25.54 13.92 -5.25
CA ASP A 6 25.47 15.39 -5.25
C ASP A 6 24.67 16.06 -4.12
N ASN A 7 25.03 15.88 -2.84
CA ASN A 7 24.43 16.61 -1.70
C ASN A 7 22.89 16.65 -1.65
N PHE A 8 22.19 15.76 -2.38
CA PHE A 8 20.76 15.64 -2.34
C PHE A 8 20.35 14.96 -1.03
N ILE A 9 19.74 15.71 -0.13
CA ILE A 9 19.10 15.19 1.07
C ILE A 9 17.61 15.09 0.71
N PRO A 10 17.04 13.85 0.58
CA PRO A 10 15.63 13.68 0.28
C PRO A 10 14.79 14.37 1.35
N ASP A 11 13.78 15.09 0.94
CA ASP A 11 12.78 15.64 1.83
C ASP A 11 11.66 14.62 2.14
N GLU A 12 10.71 15.00 2.98
CA GLU A 12 9.58 14.12 3.34
C GLU A 12 8.70 13.78 2.12
N TRP A 13 8.58 14.70 1.15
CA TRP A 13 7.82 14.49 -0.07
C TRP A 13 8.49 13.49 -1.01
N ASP A 14 9.83 13.57 -1.14
CA ASP A 14 10.60 12.60 -1.91
C ASP A 14 10.43 11.20 -1.35
N ALA A 15 10.46 11.07 -0.02
CA ALA A 15 10.22 9.79 0.67
C ALA A 15 8.79 9.29 0.43
N TYR A 16 7.80 10.18 0.52
CA TYR A 16 6.40 9.85 0.26
C TYR A 16 6.18 9.34 -1.17
N TYR A 17 6.67 10.05 -2.19
CA TYR A 17 6.50 9.64 -3.59
C TYR A 17 7.24 8.35 -3.90
N ALA A 18 8.45 8.17 -3.36
CA ALA A 18 9.22 6.94 -3.52
C ALA A 18 8.49 5.74 -2.89
N PHE A 19 7.92 5.91 -1.71
CA PHE A 19 7.17 4.87 -1.00
C PHE A 19 5.84 4.56 -1.69
N SER A 20 5.07 5.60 -2.06
CA SER A 20 3.79 5.45 -2.76
C SER A 20 3.97 4.73 -4.11
N GLY A 21 5.04 5.05 -4.85
CA GLY A 21 5.37 4.38 -6.11
C GLY A 21 5.83 2.93 -5.95
N ALA A 22 6.32 2.55 -4.76
CA ALA A 22 6.73 1.19 -4.43
C ALA A 22 5.59 0.32 -3.87
N MET A 23 4.48 0.92 -3.47
CA MET A 23 3.33 0.25 -2.84
C MET A 23 2.24 -0.01 -3.87
N ILE A 24 1.75 -1.24 -3.93
CA ILE A 24 0.64 -1.66 -4.77
C ILE A 24 -0.45 -2.25 -3.86
N ILE A 25 -1.64 -1.67 -3.93
CA ILE A 25 -2.82 -2.18 -3.23
C ILE A 25 -3.80 -2.70 -4.29
N SER A 26 -4.30 -3.91 -4.08
CA SER A 26 -5.31 -4.54 -4.93
C SER A 26 -6.43 -5.08 -4.06
N GLU A 27 -7.66 -5.03 -4.56
CA GLU A 27 -8.82 -5.64 -3.94
C GLU A 27 -9.34 -6.73 -4.87
N ASP A 28 -9.62 -7.90 -4.32
CA ASP A 28 -10.33 -8.97 -5.03
C ASP A 28 -11.85 -8.82 -4.80
N PRO A 29 -12.62 -8.41 -5.82
CA PRO A 29 -14.05 -8.17 -5.67
C PRO A 29 -14.85 -9.43 -5.31
N ALA A 30 -14.34 -10.63 -5.59
CA ALA A 30 -15.03 -11.89 -5.32
C ALA A 30 -14.90 -12.31 -3.86
N THR A 31 -13.76 -12.02 -3.24
CA THR A 31 -13.46 -12.44 -1.86
C THR A 31 -13.46 -11.29 -0.86
N GLY A 32 -13.37 -10.04 -1.33
CA GLY A 32 -13.17 -8.84 -0.50
C GLY A 32 -11.78 -8.77 0.15
N LEU A 33 -10.85 -9.61 -0.28
CA LEU A 33 -9.48 -9.60 0.24
C LEU A 33 -8.70 -8.43 -0.34
N ILE A 34 -7.93 -7.77 0.52
CA ILE A 34 -7.01 -6.70 0.14
C ILE A 34 -5.60 -7.27 0.04
N GLY A 35 -5.01 -7.21 -1.15
CA GLY A 35 -3.62 -7.55 -1.40
C GLY A 35 -2.73 -6.32 -1.27
N LEU A 36 -1.72 -6.39 -0.40
CA LEU A 36 -0.67 -5.39 -0.26
C LEU A 36 0.64 -5.95 -0.79
N SER A 37 1.25 -5.26 -1.75
CA SER A 37 2.55 -5.62 -2.31
C SER A 37 3.51 -4.44 -2.24
N ILE A 38 4.76 -4.70 -1.89
CA ILE A 38 5.85 -3.71 -1.85
C ILE A 38 6.94 -4.10 -2.83
N GLU A 39 7.23 -3.22 -3.80
CA GLU A 39 8.36 -3.39 -4.72
C GLU A 39 9.61 -2.70 -4.14
N TRP A 40 10.62 -3.48 -3.75
CA TRP A 40 11.87 -2.96 -3.21
C TRP A 40 13.08 -3.69 -3.77
N ASN A 41 14.26 -3.06 -3.70
CA ASN A 41 15.49 -3.64 -4.23
C ASN A 41 15.91 -4.93 -3.49
N ASP A 42 15.68 -4.98 -2.18
CA ASP A 42 15.96 -6.15 -1.36
C ASP A 42 14.65 -6.85 -0.97
N PRO A 43 14.49 -8.14 -1.31
CA PRO A 43 13.24 -8.86 -1.07
C PRO A 43 12.95 -9.11 0.42
N VAL A 44 13.97 -9.14 1.28
CA VAL A 44 13.78 -9.28 2.73
C VAL A 44 13.21 -7.98 3.29
N THR A 45 13.80 -6.86 2.90
CA THR A 45 13.33 -5.52 3.28
C THR A 45 11.91 -5.27 2.77
N ALA A 46 11.58 -5.68 1.54
CA ALA A 46 10.22 -5.57 0.99
C ALA A 46 9.18 -6.28 1.86
N ALA A 47 9.43 -7.53 2.23
CA ALA A 47 8.54 -8.31 3.10
C ALA A 47 8.42 -7.68 4.50
N THR A 48 9.53 -7.22 5.06
CA THR A 48 9.53 -6.54 6.37
C THR A 48 8.72 -5.25 6.35
N ILE A 49 8.87 -4.41 5.30
CA ILE A 49 8.11 -3.17 5.16
C ILE A 49 6.61 -3.48 5.05
N ALA A 50 6.22 -4.48 4.24
CA ALA A 50 4.81 -4.84 4.06
C ALA A 50 4.17 -5.28 5.39
N ASN A 51 4.82 -6.18 6.13
CA ASN A 51 4.31 -6.64 7.42
C ASN A 51 4.26 -5.52 8.45
N ASN A 52 5.34 -4.74 8.59
CA ASN A 52 5.39 -3.62 9.54
C ASN A 52 4.35 -2.54 9.21
N LEU A 53 4.03 -2.32 7.93
CA LEU A 53 3.00 -1.36 7.53
C LEU A 53 1.62 -1.79 8.04
N VAL A 54 1.26 -3.08 7.90
CA VAL A 54 -0.02 -3.60 8.38
C VAL A 54 -0.08 -3.54 9.92
N ASP A 55 1.00 -3.89 10.60
CA ASP A 55 1.09 -3.79 12.07
C ASP A 55 0.96 -2.33 12.54
N TYR A 56 1.63 -1.40 11.87
CA TYR A 56 1.53 0.02 12.17
C TYR A 56 0.10 0.56 11.97
N LEU A 57 -0.55 0.19 10.85
CA LEU A 57 -1.93 0.58 10.58
C LEU A 57 -2.89 0.03 11.63
N ASN A 58 -2.75 -1.24 12.02
CA ASN A 58 -3.56 -1.83 13.07
C ASN A 58 -3.39 -1.10 14.41
N GLN A 59 -2.15 -0.77 14.77
CA GLN A 59 -1.87 -0.01 16.00
C GLN A 59 -2.41 1.42 15.92
N HIS A 60 -2.22 2.10 14.78
CA HIS A 60 -2.67 3.47 14.58
C HIS A 60 -4.18 3.60 14.68
N ILE A 61 -4.93 2.77 13.92
CA ILE A 61 -6.39 2.78 13.92
C ILE A 61 -6.94 2.41 15.31
N ARG A 62 -6.36 1.39 15.95
CA ARG A 62 -6.75 1.01 17.30
C ARG A 62 -6.57 2.15 18.31
N ASN A 63 -5.42 2.83 18.27
CA ASN A 63 -5.13 3.93 19.20
C ASN A 63 -6.05 5.12 18.97
N GLN A 64 -6.32 5.45 17.69
CA GLN A 64 -7.27 6.49 17.33
C GLN A 64 -8.67 6.17 17.85
N GLU A 65 -9.15 4.95 17.66
CA GLU A 65 -10.46 4.51 18.13
C GLU A 65 -10.57 4.59 19.67
N ILE A 66 -9.52 4.16 20.39
CA ILE A 66 -9.47 4.25 21.86
C ILE A 66 -9.51 5.73 22.30
N GLU A 67 -8.78 6.60 21.63
CA GLU A 67 -8.78 8.03 21.95
C GLU A 67 -10.15 8.67 21.72
N GLU A 68 -10.78 8.39 20.58
CA GLU A 68 -12.13 8.91 20.27
C GLU A 68 -13.17 8.44 21.28
N LYS A 69 -13.16 7.14 21.61
CA LYS A 69 -14.09 6.59 22.61
C LYS A 69 -13.83 7.12 24.01
N THR A 70 -12.57 7.34 24.38
CA THR A 70 -12.22 7.94 25.66
C THR A 70 -12.74 9.37 25.77
N LYS A 71 -12.58 10.19 24.72
CA LYS A 71 -13.17 11.53 24.65
C LYS A 71 -14.69 11.50 24.74
N SER A 72 -15.33 10.55 24.06
CA SER A 72 -16.78 10.35 24.12
C SER A 72 -17.24 10.01 25.55
N ILE A 73 -16.54 9.12 26.23
CA ILE A 73 -16.85 8.75 27.63
C ILE A 73 -16.73 9.98 28.54
N GLN A 74 -15.68 10.78 28.40
CA GLN A 74 -15.50 12.00 29.19
C GLN A 74 -16.67 12.98 29.00
N PHE A 75 -17.06 13.23 27.75
CA PHE A 75 -18.21 14.05 27.43
C PHE A 75 -19.51 13.50 28.05
N LEU A 76 -19.78 12.21 27.89
CA LEU A 76 -20.97 11.57 28.45
C LEU A 76 -21.01 11.64 29.98
N GLN A 77 -19.86 11.50 30.67
CA GLN A 77 -19.75 11.65 32.11
C GLN A 77 -20.03 13.09 32.57
N GLU A 78 -19.66 14.10 31.78
CA GLU A 78 -20.01 15.49 32.07
C GLU A 78 -21.51 15.75 31.92
N GLU A 79 -22.13 15.19 30.87
CA GLU A 79 -23.57 15.29 30.63
C GLU A 79 -24.38 14.54 31.73
N LEU A 80 -23.89 13.40 32.19
CA LEU A 80 -24.49 12.68 33.33
C LEU A 80 -24.62 13.56 34.59
N LYS A 81 -23.61 14.40 34.87
CA LYS A 81 -23.62 15.30 36.04
C LYS A 81 -24.66 16.41 35.93
N LYS A 82 -25.05 16.78 34.71
CA LYS A 82 -26.02 17.85 34.41
C LYS A 82 -27.45 17.33 34.28
N THR A 83 -27.62 16.01 34.05
CA THR A 83 -28.90 15.38 33.75
C THR A 83 -29.58 14.94 35.06
N GLU A 84 -30.77 15.49 35.34
CA GLU A 84 -31.56 15.12 36.52
C GLU A 84 -32.57 13.98 36.28
N LEU A 85 -32.90 13.71 35.01
CA LEU A 85 -33.86 12.70 34.60
C LEU A 85 -33.24 11.28 34.70
N VAL A 86 -33.75 10.46 35.57
CA VAL A 86 -33.25 9.07 35.82
C VAL A 86 -33.27 8.23 34.52
N SER A 87 -34.30 8.38 33.68
CA SER A 87 -34.36 7.66 32.41
C SER A 87 -33.24 8.06 31.46
N ALA A 88 -32.90 9.35 31.36
CA ALA A 88 -31.81 9.85 30.53
C ALA A 88 -30.43 9.40 31.08
N GLN A 89 -30.26 9.43 32.40
CA GLN A 89 -29.05 8.89 33.04
C GLN A 89 -28.82 7.42 32.72
N THR A 90 -29.88 6.61 32.74
CA THR A 90 -29.79 5.18 32.38
C THR A 90 -29.29 5.00 30.94
N VAL A 91 -29.80 5.78 29.98
CA VAL A 91 -29.36 5.73 28.58
C VAL A 91 -27.89 6.13 28.46
N LEU A 92 -27.47 7.22 29.10
CA LEU A 92 -26.08 7.68 29.09
C LEU A 92 -25.14 6.65 29.72
N PHE A 93 -25.51 5.99 30.84
CA PHE A 93 -24.73 4.91 31.41
C PHE A 93 -24.57 3.73 30.48
N ASN A 94 -25.62 3.31 29.77
CA ASN A 94 -25.53 2.22 28.80
C ASN A 94 -24.55 2.57 27.65
N ILE A 95 -24.56 3.81 27.17
CA ILE A 95 -23.61 4.25 26.13
C ILE A 95 -22.18 4.22 26.67
N VAL A 96 -21.94 4.70 27.88
CA VAL A 96 -20.60 4.65 28.53
C VAL A 96 -20.13 3.20 28.68
N GLU A 97 -21.03 2.29 29.09
CA GLU A 97 -20.73 0.86 29.20
C GLU A 97 -20.32 0.27 27.85
N ASP A 98 -21.06 0.55 26.78
CA ASP A 98 -20.77 0.04 25.43
C ASP A 98 -19.44 0.61 24.88
N GLN A 99 -19.15 1.90 25.10
CA GLN A 99 -17.86 2.49 24.73
C GLN A 99 -16.71 1.84 25.52
N THR A 100 -16.91 1.60 26.81
CA THR A 100 -15.92 0.95 27.66
C THR A 100 -15.63 -0.49 27.21
N LYS A 101 -16.67 -1.27 26.91
CA LYS A 101 -16.53 -2.62 26.32
C LYS A 101 -15.74 -2.59 25.02
N SER A 102 -16.03 -1.61 24.15
CA SER A 102 -15.30 -1.43 22.88
C SER A 102 -13.81 -1.16 23.10
N ILE A 103 -13.45 -0.29 24.06
CA ILE A 103 -12.06 -0.02 24.43
C ILE A 103 -11.37 -1.27 24.96
N MET A 104 -12.05 -2.04 25.83
CA MET A 104 -11.50 -3.30 26.35
C MET A 104 -11.21 -4.29 25.23
N LEU A 105 -12.14 -4.45 24.27
CA LEU A 105 -11.95 -5.33 23.12
C LEU A 105 -10.81 -4.85 22.21
N ALA A 106 -10.69 -3.54 22.00
CA ALA A 106 -9.59 -2.96 21.22
C ALA A 106 -8.22 -3.24 21.85
N ASN A 107 -8.12 -3.21 23.17
CA ASN A 107 -6.86 -3.49 23.89
C ASN A 107 -6.44 -4.96 23.83
N VAL A 108 -7.39 -5.89 23.71
CA VAL A 108 -7.10 -7.34 23.66
C VAL A 108 -6.73 -7.81 22.25
N ARG A 109 -7.23 -7.15 21.21
CA ARG A 109 -7.00 -7.57 19.83
C ARG A 109 -5.68 -6.99 19.29
N SER A 110 -4.76 -7.85 18.88
CA SER A 110 -3.55 -7.44 18.15
C SER A 110 -3.88 -7.01 16.71
N GLU A 111 -4.77 -7.74 16.06
CA GLU A 111 -5.28 -7.46 14.70
C GLU A 111 -6.63 -6.74 14.83
N TYR A 112 -6.59 -5.41 14.87
CA TYR A 112 -7.78 -4.61 15.15
C TYR A 112 -8.58 -4.28 13.87
N ALA A 113 -7.95 -3.62 12.91
CA ALA A 113 -8.58 -3.17 11.67
C ALA A 113 -8.40 -4.19 10.52
N PHE A 114 -7.21 -4.79 10.44
CA PHE A 114 -6.85 -5.74 9.39
C PHE A 114 -6.42 -7.07 9.99
N LYS A 115 -7.05 -8.15 9.54
CA LYS A 115 -6.63 -9.51 9.85
C LYS A 115 -5.65 -9.99 8.77
N ILE A 116 -4.48 -10.40 9.17
CA ILE A 116 -3.48 -10.95 8.26
C ILE A 116 -3.88 -12.39 7.91
N ILE A 117 -4.22 -12.62 6.64
CA ILE A 117 -4.53 -13.97 6.13
C ILE A 117 -3.24 -14.66 5.69
N ASP A 118 -2.39 -13.93 4.95
CA ASP A 118 -1.11 -14.41 4.44
C ASP A 118 -0.05 -13.32 4.63
N PRO A 119 0.91 -13.51 5.54
CA PRO A 119 1.95 -12.53 5.78
C PRO A 119 2.92 -12.46 4.60
N ALA A 120 3.46 -11.26 4.36
CA ALA A 120 4.44 -11.05 3.32
C ALA A 120 5.72 -11.88 3.59
N VAL A 121 6.13 -12.66 2.59
CA VAL A 121 7.33 -13.49 2.62
C VAL A 121 8.30 -13.12 1.51
N LYS A 122 9.58 -13.43 1.72
CA LYS A 122 10.61 -13.23 0.71
C LYS A 122 10.29 -14.04 -0.56
N PRO A 123 10.09 -13.39 -1.74
CA PRO A 123 9.84 -14.10 -2.99
C PRO A 123 11.09 -14.89 -3.43
N LYS A 124 10.87 -16.07 -4.01
CA LYS A 124 11.96 -16.90 -4.59
C LYS A 124 12.49 -16.32 -5.89
N ASN A 125 11.61 -15.72 -6.70
CA ASN A 125 11.92 -15.18 -8.01
C ASN A 125 11.85 -13.65 -8.05
N ARG A 126 12.65 -13.03 -8.92
CA ARG A 126 12.61 -11.59 -9.15
C ARG A 126 11.33 -11.20 -9.88
N PHE A 127 10.65 -10.17 -9.39
CA PHE A 127 9.42 -9.67 -10.02
C PHE A 127 9.72 -8.84 -11.26
N ARG A 128 10.76 -7.98 -11.23
CA ARG A 128 11.20 -7.13 -12.34
C ARG A 128 12.73 -7.04 -12.42
N PRO A 129 13.32 -6.75 -13.59
CA PRO A 129 12.72 -6.67 -14.93
C PRO A 129 12.47 -8.06 -15.54
N GLN A 130 11.38 -8.21 -16.28
CA GLN A 130 11.05 -9.45 -17.01
C GLN A 130 11.92 -9.55 -18.29
N ARG A 131 13.14 -10.03 -18.13
CA ARG A 131 14.16 -10.08 -19.19
C ARG A 131 13.69 -10.78 -20.46
N THR A 132 12.90 -11.83 -20.33
CA THR A 132 12.34 -12.60 -21.46
C THR A 132 11.38 -11.73 -22.30
N GLN A 133 10.51 -10.94 -21.68
CA GLN A 133 9.60 -10.05 -22.41
C GLN A 133 10.37 -8.95 -23.13
N ILE A 134 11.38 -8.36 -22.49
CA ILE A 134 12.23 -7.35 -23.12
C ILE A 134 12.94 -7.93 -24.34
N ALA A 135 13.49 -9.16 -24.26
CA ALA A 135 14.16 -9.82 -25.37
C ALA A 135 13.20 -10.09 -26.54
N ILE A 136 11.98 -10.55 -26.29
CA ILE A 136 10.97 -10.80 -27.33
C ILE A 136 10.57 -9.49 -28.02
N ILE A 137 10.26 -8.44 -27.26
CA ILE A 137 9.88 -7.14 -27.81
C ILE A 137 11.03 -6.55 -28.66
N SER A 138 12.27 -6.64 -28.18
CA SER A 138 13.46 -6.18 -28.91
C SER A 138 13.68 -6.94 -30.21
N ALA A 139 13.46 -8.26 -30.24
CA ALA A 139 13.57 -9.07 -31.43
C ALA A 139 12.51 -8.72 -32.50
N ILE A 140 11.25 -8.50 -32.07
CA ILE A 140 10.17 -8.08 -32.95
C ILE A 140 10.47 -6.69 -33.54
N LEU A 141 10.84 -5.73 -32.69
CA LEU A 141 11.14 -4.37 -33.12
C LEU A 141 12.33 -4.33 -34.09
N GLY A 142 13.39 -5.08 -33.79
CA GLY A 142 14.56 -5.22 -34.67
C GLY A 142 14.22 -5.85 -36.01
N GLY A 143 13.35 -6.88 -36.01
CA GLY A 143 12.86 -7.51 -37.24
C GLY A 143 12.07 -6.53 -38.15
N VAL A 144 11.15 -5.78 -37.57
CA VAL A 144 10.36 -4.77 -38.28
C VAL A 144 11.25 -3.68 -38.89
N LEU A 145 12.19 -3.14 -38.10
CA LEU A 145 13.15 -2.14 -38.60
C LEU A 145 14.05 -2.70 -39.69
N GLY A 146 14.48 -3.97 -39.58
CA GLY A 146 15.26 -4.65 -40.62
C GLY A 146 14.50 -4.77 -41.94
N ILE A 147 13.22 -5.13 -41.90
CA ILE A 147 12.36 -5.22 -43.11
C ILE A 147 12.20 -3.83 -43.75
N ILE A 148 11.91 -2.81 -42.97
CA ILE A 148 11.78 -1.43 -43.46
C ILE A 148 13.08 -0.97 -44.12
N TYR A 149 14.22 -1.25 -43.49
CA TYR A 149 15.53 -0.91 -44.04
C TYR A 149 15.79 -1.58 -45.40
N ILE A 150 15.52 -2.88 -45.53
CA ILE A 150 15.69 -3.64 -46.78
C ILE A 150 14.76 -3.07 -47.85
N LEU A 151 13.50 -2.79 -47.56
CA LEU A 151 12.54 -2.23 -48.49
C LEU A 151 12.96 -0.84 -49.00
N THR A 152 13.43 0.01 -48.10
CA THR A 152 13.91 1.35 -48.47
C THR A 152 15.15 1.28 -49.38
N MET A 153 16.11 0.41 -49.05
CA MET A 153 17.29 0.19 -49.89
C MET A 153 16.90 -0.38 -51.24
N HIS A 154 16.04 -1.37 -51.30
CA HIS A 154 15.57 -1.94 -52.59
C HIS A 154 14.90 -0.88 -53.48
N PHE A 155 14.05 -0.03 -52.88
CA PHE A 155 13.36 1.03 -53.64
C PHE A 155 14.34 2.08 -54.17
N PHE A 156 15.33 2.47 -53.37
CA PHE A 156 16.36 3.45 -53.78
C PHE A 156 17.31 2.90 -54.87
N PHE A 157 17.67 1.61 -54.82
CA PHE A 157 18.56 1.03 -55.83
C PHE A 157 17.83 0.64 -57.10
N SER A 158 16.57 0.19 -57.01
CA SER A 158 15.75 -0.15 -58.20
C SER A 158 15.45 1.07 -59.09
N ASN A 159 15.38 2.28 -58.53
CA ASN A 159 15.16 3.52 -59.29
C ASN A 159 16.40 4.02 -60.05
N LYS A 160 17.60 3.50 -59.72
CA LYS A 160 18.85 3.89 -60.42
C LYS A 160 19.16 3.10 -61.69
N GLU A 161 18.49 1.98 -61.92
CA GLU A 161 18.68 1.17 -63.15
C GLU A 161 17.73 1.57 -64.27
N GLN A 162 16.87 2.58 -64.15
CA GLN A 162 15.93 3.05 -65.15
C GLN A 162 16.31 4.43 -65.73
N GLU A 163 17.47 5.02 -65.43
CA GLU A 163 18.06 6.18 -66.05
C GLU A 163 19.31 5.73 -66.92
#